data_7ba731a1f3ea93e19e59142360b1d4af
#
_entry.id   7ba731a1f3ea93e19e59142360b1d4af
#
_cell.length_a   1.000
_cell.length_b   1.000
_cell.length_c   1.000
_cell.angle_alpha   90.00
_cell.angle_beta   90.00
_cell.angle_gamma   90.00
#
_symmetry.space_group_name_H-M   'P 1'
#
loop_
_entity.id
_entity.type
_entity.pdbx_description
1 polymer ?
#
loop_
_entity_poly.entity_id
_entity_poly.type
_entity_poly.pdbx_seq_one_letter_code
_entity_poly.pdbx_strand_id
1 'polypeptide(L)'
;AEVLAHLIYRSRGSIESLFGPSECVLPIWEHLRKRLASPFSVRTVQPLLYLPPEKNLFSLYSASLPELPGYLPSLQSVPESPGGYVRCTVLSDYDDVLPAAAAMFHEEVGIEPIARYGSNYRNRVRSMVSEGKNVIVTNDLGVVVFKADLGISHLDAAQIQGVWVHPDYRGLGLAAPFLAAACELFRERHPHLSLYVNNYNDRALSLYQRTGWEDIGQYSTII
;
A
#
# COMPACT_ATOMS: atom_id res chain seq x y z
N ALA A 1 -18.55 -21.26 -4.31
CA ALA A 1 -18.05 -20.48 -5.45
C ALA A 1 -19.17 -20.11 -6.41
N GLU A 2 -19.96 -21.08 -6.94
CA GLU A 2 -20.98 -20.85 -7.98
C GLU A 2 -22.06 -19.84 -7.57
N VAL A 3 -22.63 -19.97 -6.37
CA VAL A 3 -23.66 -19.04 -5.86
C VAL A 3 -23.11 -17.62 -5.76
N LEU A 4 -21.90 -17.44 -5.21
CA LEU A 4 -21.25 -16.13 -5.13
C LEU A 4 -20.95 -15.57 -6.52
N ALA A 5 -20.47 -16.37 -7.45
CA ALA A 5 -20.27 -15.96 -8.83
C ALA A 5 -21.55 -15.47 -9.49
N HIS A 6 -22.69 -16.14 -9.25
CA HIS A 6 -23.99 -15.70 -9.75
C HIS A 6 -24.41 -14.35 -9.18
N LEU A 7 -24.26 -14.14 -7.87
CA LEU A 7 -24.55 -12.86 -7.22
C LEU A 7 -23.67 -11.73 -7.74
N ILE A 8 -22.36 -11.96 -7.86
CA ILE A 8 -21.40 -11.02 -8.42
C ILE A 8 -21.78 -10.66 -9.86
N TYR A 9 -22.11 -11.64 -10.69
CA TYR A 9 -22.53 -11.40 -12.06
C TYR A 9 -23.76 -10.51 -12.17
N ARG A 10 -24.75 -10.69 -11.29
CA ARG A 10 -25.94 -9.83 -11.23
C ARG A 10 -25.61 -8.39 -10.79
N SER A 11 -24.61 -8.20 -9.96
CA SER A 11 -24.16 -6.90 -9.42
C SER A 11 -22.99 -6.30 -10.18
N ARG A 12 -22.61 -6.84 -11.36
CA ARG A 12 -21.39 -6.49 -12.10
C ARG A 12 -21.21 -5.01 -12.42
N GLY A 13 -22.28 -4.24 -12.46
CA GLY A 13 -22.21 -2.79 -12.71
C GLY A 13 -21.65 -1.97 -11.55
N SER A 14 -21.51 -2.59 -10.35
CA SER A 14 -21.01 -1.93 -9.13
C SER A 14 -19.75 -2.59 -8.56
N ILE A 15 -19.21 -3.61 -9.24
CA ILE A 15 -18.02 -4.36 -8.79
C ILE A 15 -16.87 -4.09 -9.75
N GLU A 16 -15.81 -3.49 -9.24
CA GLU A 16 -14.61 -3.12 -10.01
C GLU A 16 -13.50 -4.15 -9.89
N SER A 17 -13.46 -4.89 -8.78
CA SER A 17 -12.44 -5.91 -8.53
C SER A 17 -12.93 -7.03 -7.61
N LEU A 18 -12.31 -8.19 -7.73
CA LEU A 18 -12.47 -9.33 -6.84
C LEU A 18 -11.08 -9.71 -6.30
N PHE A 19 -10.87 -9.64 -5.00
CA PHE A 19 -9.61 -10.00 -4.37
C PHE A 19 -9.81 -10.69 -3.02
N GLY A 20 -8.83 -11.47 -2.60
CA GLY A 20 -8.85 -12.22 -1.34
C GLY A 20 -8.02 -13.51 -1.43
N PRO A 21 -8.20 -14.43 -0.45
CA PRO A 21 -7.55 -15.74 -0.47
C PRO A 21 -7.76 -16.46 -1.79
N SER A 22 -6.66 -16.98 -2.37
CA SER A 22 -6.68 -17.57 -3.71
C SER A 22 -7.64 -18.75 -3.81
N GLU A 23 -7.76 -19.56 -2.76
CA GLU A 23 -8.70 -20.66 -2.67
C GLU A 23 -10.17 -20.23 -2.72
N CYS A 24 -10.47 -18.97 -2.40
CA CYS A 24 -11.80 -18.38 -2.53
C CYS A 24 -12.00 -17.71 -3.88
N VAL A 25 -11.05 -16.87 -4.28
CA VAL A 25 -11.16 -16.01 -5.47
C VAL A 25 -11.11 -16.82 -6.77
N LEU A 26 -10.15 -17.75 -6.91
CA LEU A 26 -9.96 -18.48 -8.16
C LEU A 26 -11.15 -19.36 -8.54
N PRO A 27 -11.78 -20.13 -7.63
CA PRO A 27 -12.99 -20.87 -7.96
C PRO A 27 -14.18 -19.99 -8.36
N ILE A 28 -14.33 -18.80 -7.76
CA ILE A 28 -15.35 -17.82 -8.16
C ILE A 28 -15.07 -17.31 -9.57
N TRP A 29 -13.81 -16.96 -9.84
CA TRP A 29 -13.38 -16.47 -11.15
C TRP A 29 -13.59 -17.51 -12.25
N GLU A 30 -13.33 -18.78 -12.02
CA GLU A 30 -13.60 -19.85 -12.98
C GLU A 30 -15.07 -19.90 -13.47
N HIS A 31 -16.02 -19.54 -12.60
CA HIS A 31 -17.43 -19.43 -12.98
C HIS A 31 -17.75 -18.10 -13.69
N LEU A 32 -17.07 -17.00 -13.31
CA LEU A 32 -17.32 -15.66 -13.86
C LEU A 32 -16.71 -15.46 -15.25
N ARG A 33 -15.49 -15.93 -15.49
CA ARG A 33 -14.74 -15.69 -16.74
C ARG A 33 -15.45 -16.13 -18.01
N LYS A 34 -16.39 -17.06 -17.90
CA LYS A 34 -17.20 -17.53 -19.03
C LYS A 34 -18.36 -16.59 -19.39
N ARG A 35 -18.64 -15.61 -18.54
CA ARG A 35 -19.82 -14.73 -18.61
C ARG A 35 -19.48 -13.25 -18.62
N LEU A 36 -18.28 -12.90 -18.20
CA LEU A 36 -17.79 -11.52 -18.15
C LEU A 36 -16.86 -11.23 -19.36
N ALA A 37 -16.78 -9.96 -19.70
CA ALA A 37 -15.71 -9.48 -20.58
C ALA A 37 -14.34 -9.77 -19.95
N SER A 38 -13.30 -9.80 -20.79
CA SER A 38 -11.94 -9.99 -20.29
C SER A 38 -11.60 -8.94 -19.24
N PRO A 39 -11.08 -9.36 -18.08
CA PRO A 39 -10.64 -8.44 -17.04
C PRO A 39 -9.44 -7.64 -17.55
N PHE A 40 -9.22 -6.48 -16.93
CA PHE A 40 -8.03 -5.69 -17.18
C PHE A 40 -6.75 -6.43 -16.73
N SER A 41 -6.82 -7.10 -15.59
CA SER A 41 -5.70 -7.86 -15.03
C SER A 41 -6.17 -9.05 -14.22
N VAL A 42 -5.45 -10.17 -14.31
CA VAL A 42 -5.64 -11.37 -13.49
C VAL A 42 -4.32 -11.68 -12.79
N ARG A 43 -4.26 -11.45 -11.50
CA ARG A 43 -3.09 -11.68 -10.64
C ARG A 43 -3.38 -12.89 -9.76
N THR A 44 -2.95 -14.06 -10.21
CA THR A 44 -3.28 -15.34 -9.56
C THR A 44 -2.43 -15.67 -8.36
N VAL A 45 -1.22 -15.09 -8.27
CA VAL A 45 -0.23 -15.39 -7.22
C VAL A 45 0.24 -14.08 -6.60
N GLN A 46 -0.24 -13.80 -5.41
CA GLN A 46 0.19 -12.67 -4.61
C GLN A 46 0.46 -13.17 -3.18
N PRO A 47 1.73 -13.38 -2.77
CA PRO A 47 2.04 -13.70 -1.39
C PRO A 47 1.32 -12.78 -0.41
N LEU A 48 0.61 -13.38 0.56
CA LEU A 48 0.02 -12.71 1.70
C LEU A 48 1.03 -12.72 2.83
N LEU A 49 1.46 -11.56 3.23
CA LEU A 49 2.49 -11.38 4.24
C LEU A 49 1.87 -10.81 5.52
N TYR A 50 2.38 -11.25 6.65
CA TYR A 50 1.99 -10.84 7.99
C TYR A 50 3.20 -10.31 8.76
N LEU A 51 3.01 -9.24 9.51
CA LEU A 51 4.01 -8.71 10.41
C LEU A 51 3.58 -8.96 11.86
N PRO A 52 4.21 -9.92 12.56
CA PRO A 52 3.87 -10.24 13.95
C PRO A 52 4.00 -9.03 14.87
N PRO A 53 3.06 -8.80 15.81
CA PRO A 53 3.10 -7.64 16.69
C PRO A 53 4.34 -7.60 17.60
N GLU A 54 4.89 -8.77 17.97
CA GLU A 54 6.11 -8.90 18.74
C GLU A 54 7.39 -8.60 17.97
N LYS A 55 7.31 -8.47 16.66
CA LYS A 55 8.48 -8.17 15.84
C LYS A 55 9.02 -6.78 16.14
N ASN A 56 10.22 -6.72 16.70
CA ASN A 56 10.89 -5.48 17.00
C ASN A 56 11.45 -4.83 15.71
N LEU A 57 10.94 -3.67 15.37
CA LEU A 57 11.37 -2.88 14.21
C LEU A 57 12.31 -1.73 14.58
N PHE A 58 12.54 -1.50 15.88
CA PHE A 58 13.29 -0.35 16.38
C PHE A 58 14.65 -0.19 15.71
N SER A 59 15.42 -1.27 15.58
CA SER A 59 16.74 -1.23 14.94
C SER A 59 16.72 -0.79 13.47
N LEU A 60 15.59 -0.96 12.78
CA LEU A 60 15.43 -0.58 11.38
C LEU A 60 15.22 0.92 11.21
N TYR A 61 14.40 1.54 12.06
CA TYR A 61 14.06 2.96 11.91
C TYR A 61 14.88 3.88 12.83
N SER A 62 15.54 3.35 13.87
CA SER A 62 16.44 4.12 14.75
C SER A 62 17.86 4.26 14.21
N ALA A 63 18.22 3.49 13.19
CA ALA A 63 19.48 3.64 12.53
C ALA A 63 19.56 4.98 11.78
N SER A 64 20.77 5.55 11.70
CA SER A 64 20.97 6.73 10.88
C SER A 64 20.61 6.46 9.42
N LEU A 65 19.84 7.37 8.82
CA LEU A 65 19.52 7.27 7.40
C LEU A 65 20.81 7.43 6.57
N PRO A 66 20.85 6.82 5.38
CA PRO A 66 21.92 7.05 4.43
C PRO A 66 22.03 8.53 4.07
N GLU A 67 23.24 9.00 3.82
CA GLU A 67 23.48 10.35 3.31
C GLU A 67 22.83 10.51 1.93
N LEU A 68 22.03 11.55 1.77
CA LEU A 68 21.40 11.85 0.49
C LEU A 68 22.40 12.50 -0.46
N PRO A 69 22.34 12.16 -1.77
CA PRO A 69 23.08 12.89 -2.78
C PRO A 69 22.80 14.40 -2.71
N GLY A 70 23.82 15.23 -2.80
CA GLY A 70 23.71 16.70 -2.60
C GLY A 70 22.80 17.44 -3.61
N TYR A 71 22.35 16.77 -4.66
CA TYR A 71 21.36 17.31 -5.60
C TYR A 71 19.90 17.04 -5.19
N LEU A 72 19.66 16.22 -4.17
CA LEU A 72 18.33 15.95 -3.65
C LEU A 72 18.02 16.88 -2.47
N PRO A 73 16.78 17.40 -2.39
CA PRO A 73 16.31 18.12 -1.19
C PRO A 73 16.38 17.25 0.05
N SER A 74 16.72 17.85 1.19
CA SER A 74 16.74 17.18 2.49
C SER A 74 15.36 16.69 2.89
N LEU A 75 15.30 15.67 3.77
CA LEU A 75 14.05 15.18 4.33
C LEU A 75 13.58 16.11 5.45
N GLN A 76 12.28 16.36 5.49
CA GLN A 76 11.66 17.12 6.56
C GLN A 76 11.65 16.31 7.85
N SER A 77 12.32 16.79 8.88
CA SER A 77 12.39 16.15 10.18
C SER A 77 11.08 16.28 10.96
N VAL A 78 10.69 15.18 11.63
CA VAL A 78 9.55 15.10 12.56
C VAL A 78 10.06 14.42 13.84
N PRO A 79 10.70 15.16 14.76
CA PRO A 79 11.51 14.59 15.84
C PRO A 79 10.79 13.60 16.76
N GLU A 80 9.48 13.77 16.97
CA GLU A 80 8.67 12.92 17.86
C GLU A 80 8.13 11.66 17.16
N SER A 81 8.35 11.51 15.86
CA SER A 81 7.89 10.34 15.11
C SER A 81 8.91 9.19 15.16
N PRO A 82 8.46 7.94 14.98
CA PRO A 82 9.37 6.83 14.74
C PRO A 82 10.33 7.13 13.59
N GLY A 83 11.63 6.98 13.80
CA GLY A 83 12.65 7.28 12.81
C GLY A 83 12.86 8.77 12.49
N GLY A 84 12.13 9.68 13.14
CA GLY A 84 12.33 11.12 13.01
C GLY A 84 11.83 11.75 11.69
N TYR A 85 11.07 11.02 10.86
CA TYR A 85 10.63 11.51 9.54
C TYR A 85 9.21 11.09 9.15
N VAL A 86 8.75 9.92 9.55
CA VAL A 86 7.44 9.37 9.14
C VAL A 86 6.34 9.93 10.04
N ARG A 87 5.27 10.43 9.45
CA ARG A 87 4.11 10.93 10.19
C ARG A 87 2.78 10.55 9.55
N CYS A 88 1.74 10.52 10.34
CA CYS A 88 0.37 10.46 9.80
C CYS A 88 0.04 11.72 9.02
N THR A 89 -0.82 11.58 8.02
CA THR A 89 -1.33 12.72 7.25
C THR A 89 -2.41 13.47 8.01
N VAL A 90 -2.52 14.75 7.71
CA VAL A 90 -3.64 15.63 8.06
C VAL A 90 -4.27 16.19 6.78
N LEU A 91 -5.47 16.76 6.86
CA LEU A 91 -6.21 17.17 5.66
C LEU A 91 -5.46 18.19 4.78
N SER A 92 -4.60 19.02 5.37
CA SER A 92 -3.74 19.96 4.62
C SER A 92 -2.71 19.28 3.73
N ASP A 93 -2.40 18.00 3.96
CA ASP A 93 -1.44 17.24 3.13
C ASP A 93 -2.08 16.72 1.83
N TYR A 94 -3.39 16.93 1.64
CA TYR A 94 -4.10 16.33 0.51
C TYR A 94 -3.50 16.68 -0.85
N ASP A 95 -3.12 17.95 -1.05
CA ASP A 95 -2.59 18.41 -2.34
C ASP A 95 -1.20 17.83 -2.65
N ASP A 96 -0.41 17.49 -1.63
CA ASP A 96 0.90 16.85 -1.76
C ASP A 96 0.76 15.31 -1.90
N VAL A 97 -0.21 14.72 -1.20
CA VAL A 97 -0.45 13.25 -1.23
C VAL A 97 -1.11 12.82 -2.53
N LEU A 98 -2.01 13.61 -3.11
CA LEU A 98 -2.74 13.22 -4.31
C LEU A 98 -1.83 12.88 -5.51
N PRO A 99 -0.80 13.67 -5.86
CA PRO A 99 0.13 13.32 -6.93
C PRO A 99 0.90 12.03 -6.64
N ALA A 100 1.38 11.85 -5.41
CA ALA A 100 2.10 10.64 -5.01
C ALA A 100 1.22 9.38 -5.07
N ALA A 101 -0.04 9.48 -4.63
CA ALA A 101 -1.01 8.40 -4.72
C ALA A 101 -1.34 8.06 -6.19
N ALA A 102 -1.48 9.06 -7.06
CA ALA A 102 -1.72 8.86 -8.48
C ALA A 102 -0.52 8.22 -9.19
N ALA A 103 0.70 8.67 -8.90
CA ALA A 103 1.92 8.09 -9.44
C ALA A 103 2.07 6.61 -9.03
N MET A 104 1.87 6.31 -7.75
CA MET A 104 1.89 4.94 -7.24
C MET A 104 0.86 4.05 -7.96
N PHE A 105 -0.38 4.52 -8.08
CA PHE A 105 -1.45 3.78 -8.75
C PHE A 105 -1.12 3.53 -10.23
N HIS A 106 -0.60 4.54 -10.92
CA HIS A 106 -0.17 4.42 -12.31
C HIS A 106 0.94 3.38 -12.47
N GLU A 107 1.95 3.40 -11.61
CA GLU A 107 3.04 2.41 -11.65
C GLU A 107 2.55 0.98 -11.40
N GLU A 108 1.58 0.81 -10.50
CA GLU A 108 1.09 -0.52 -10.11
C GLU A 108 0.07 -1.09 -11.10
N VAL A 109 -0.81 -0.25 -11.61
CA VAL A 109 -1.98 -0.66 -12.41
C VAL A 109 -1.83 -0.30 -13.89
N GLY A 110 -0.98 0.66 -14.25
CA GLY A 110 -0.80 1.13 -15.62
C GLY A 110 -1.90 2.07 -16.12
N ILE A 111 -2.73 2.60 -15.22
CA ILE A 111 -3.84 3.51 -15.53
C ILE A 111 -3.62 4.84 -14.82
N GLU A 112 -3.85 5.94 -15.53
CA GLU A 112 -3.92 7.27 -14.91
C GLU A 112 -5.23 7.43 -14.11
N PRO A 113 -5.18 7.35 -12.77
CA PRO A 113 -6.40 7.22 -11.98
C PRO A 113 -7.26 8.49 -12.00
N ILE A 114 -6.64 9.67 -12.07
CA ILE A 114 -7.38 10.94 -12.11
C ILE A 114 -8.12 11.09 -13.44
N ALA A 115 -7.50 10.73 -14.55
CA ALA A 115 -8.13 10.76 -15.86
C ALA A 115 -9.25 9.70 -15.98
N ARG A 116 -9.05 8.53 -15.39
CA ARG A 116 -9.99 7.40 -15.48
C ARG A 116 -11.18 7.52 -14.55
N TYR A 117 -10.96 7.92 -13.29
CA TYR A 117 -11.96 7.90 -12.21
C TYR A 117 -12.36 9.29 -11.70
N GLY A 118 -11.69 10.35 -12.13
CA GLY A 118 -12.03 11.74 -11.86
C GLY A 118 -12.19 12.05 -10.38
N SER A 119 -13.38 12.57 -10.02
CA SER A 119 -13.71 12.94 -8.65
C SER A 119 -13.75 11.75 -7.67
N ASN A 120 -14.11 10.56 -8.14
CA ASN A 120 -14.18 9.38 -7.27
C ASN A 120 -12.80 9.04 -6.69
N TYR A 121 -11.74 9.08 -7.52
CA TYR A 121 -10.38 8.86 -7.05
C TYR A 121 -9.92 9.96 -6.08
N ARG A 122 -10.17 11.23 -6.43
CA ARG A 122 -9.84 12.38 -5.57
C ARG A 122 -10.52 12.31 -4.22
N ASN A 123 -11.81 11.96 -4.19
CA ASN A 123 -12.59 11.82 -2.96
C ASN A 123 -12.07 10.65 -2.11
N ARG A 124 -11.70 9.54 -2.73
CA ARG A 124 -11.09 8.40 -2.03
C ARG A 124 -9.77 8.80 -1.35
N VAL A 125 -8.86 9.46 -2.07
CA VAL A 125 -7.60 9.94 -1.49
C VAL A 125 -7.88 10.93 -0.37
N ARG A 126 -8.80 11.88 -0.56
CA ARG A 126 -9.18 12.86 0.47
C ARG A 126 -9.72 12.18 1.73
N SER A 127 -10.59 11.19 1.60
CA SER A 127 -11.12 10.42 2.73
C SER A 127 -9.98 9.72 3.50
N MET A 128 -9.09 9.04 2.80
CA MET A 128 -7.96 8.36 3.44
C MET A 128 -7.05 9.33 4.20
N VAL A 129 -6.74 10.48 3.61
CA VAL A 129 -5.95 11.54 4.24
C VAL A 129 -6.67 12.07 5.49
N SER A 130 -7.95 12.41 5.39
CA SER A 130 -8.74 12.96 6.51
C SER A 130 -8.96 11.97 7.65
N GLU A 131 -8.96 10.67 7.35
CA GLU A 131 -9.09 9.59 8.33
C GLU A 131 -7.76 9.18 8.98
N GLY A 132 -6.64 9.81 8.59
CA GLY A 132 -5.31 9.46 9.06
C GLY A 132 -4.88 8.04 8.67
N LYS A 133 -5.36 7.55 7.54
CA LYS A 133 -5.03 6.22 6.99
C LYS A 133 -3.77 6.20 6.15
N ASN A 134 -3.15 7.35 5.93
CA ASN A 134 -1.89 7.48 5.23
C ASN A 134 -0.78 7.89 6.20
N VAL A 135 0.41 7.39 5.96
CA VAL A 135 1.64 7.94 6.53
C VAL A 135 2.55 8.40 5.40
N ILE A 136 3.29 9.46 5.64
CA ILE A 136 4.18 10.07 4.64
C ILE A 136 5.53 10.46 5.25
N VAL A 137 6.53 10.57 4.38
CA VAL A 137 7.75 11.36 4.56
C VAL A 137 7.77 12.39 3.46
N THR A 138 8.03 13.64 3.80
CA THR A 138 8.22 14.74 2.86
C THR A 138 9.66 15.24 2.88
N ASN A 139 10.07 15.90 1.81
CA ASN A 139 11.29 16.69 1.78
C ASN A 139 11.01 18.15 2.16
N ASP A 140 12.05 18.97 2.26
CA ASP A 140 11.96 20.40 2.62
C ASP A 140 11.17 21.25 1.61
N LEU A 141 10.86 20.71 0.43
CA LEU A 141 10.00 21.35 -0.57
C LEU A 141 8.55 20.89 -0.49
N GLY A 142 8.18 20.04 0.50
CA GLY A 142 6.83 19.50 0.66
C GLY A 142 6.53 18.31 -0.25
N VAL A 143 7.48 17.83 -1.07
CA VAL A 143 7.25 16.68 -1.96
C VAL A 143 7.22 15.39 -1.14
N VAL A 144 6.21 14.56 -1.38
CA VAL A 144 6.11 13.23 -0.74
C VAL A 144 7.21 12.31 -1.27
N VAL A 145 8.11 11.89 -0.39
CA VAL A 145 9.24 10.99 -0.68
C VAL A 145 8.86 9.53 -0.44
N PHE A 146 8.07 9.30 0.59
CA PHE A 146 7.55 7.96 0.94
C PHE A 146 6.10 8.09 1.36
N LYS A 147 5.32 7.08 1.04
CA LYS A 147 3.97 6.89 1.59
C LYS A 147 3.65 5.42 1.80
N ALA A 148 2.80 5.17 2.77
CA ALA A 148 2.11 3.89 2.94
C ALA A 148 0.70 4.15 3.46
N ASP A 149 -0.24 3.28 3.10
CA ASP A 149 -1.65 3.46 3.40
C ASP A 149 -2.21 2.27 4.16
N LEU A 150 -3.17 2.51 5.05
CA LEU A 150 -4.07 1.48 5.55
C LEU A 150 -5.22 1.31 4.56
N GLY A 151 -5.36 0.12 3.99
CA GLY A 151 -6.47 -0.23 3.12
C GLY A 151 -7.69 -0.64 3.93
N ILE A 152 -7.81 -1.93 4.19
CA ILE A 152 -8.87 -2.51 5.02
C ILE A 152 -8.36 -2.59 6.46
N SER A 153 -9.20 -2.19 7.41
CA SER A 153 -8.92 -2.38 8.83
C SER A 153 -10.19 -2.84 9.56
N HIS A 154 -10.02 -3.74 10.51
CA HIS A 154 -11.10 -4.22 11.36
C HIS A 154 -10.53 -4.64 12.72
N LEU A 155 -11.10 -4.12 13.81
CA LEU A 155 -10.63 -4.36 15.17
C LEU A 155 -9.12 -4.06 15.30
N ASP A 156 -8.35 -5.07 15.68
CA ASP A 156 -6.90 -5.05 15.92
C ASP A 156 -6.04 -5.40 14.68
N ALA A 157 -6.67 -5.66 13.52
CA ALA A 157 -5.99 -6.03 12.29
C ALA A 157 -6.17 -4.98 11.18
N ALA A 158 -5.10 -4.73 10.43
CA ALA A 158 -5.16 -3.88 9.24
C ALA A 158 -4.28 -4.42 8.11
N GLN A 159 -4.65 -4.04 6.89
CA GLN A 159 -3.89 -4.36 5.69
C GLN A 159 -3.21 -3.10 5.16
N ILE A 160 -1.88 -3.16 5.04
CA ILE A 160 -1.07 -2.10 4.43
C ILE A 160 -1.16 -2.24 2.90
N GLN A 161 -1.30 -1.12 2.24
CA GLN A 161 -1.28 -1.02 0.79
C GLN A 161 -0.55 0.25 0.36
N GLY A 162 -0.28 0.39 -0.95
CA GLY A 162 0.22 1.63 -1.51
C GLY A 162 1.57 2.08 -0.94
N VAL A 163 2.44 1.15 -0.57
CA VAL A 163 3.82 1.45 -0.17
C VAL A 163 4.58 1.95 -1.39
N TRP A 164 5.03 3.18 -1.33
CA TRP A 164 5.67 3.85 -2.46
C TRP A 164 6.81 4.74 -2.01
N VAL A 165 7.88 4.80 -2.81
CA VAL A 165 9.02 5.71 -2.66
C VAL A 165 9.12 6.52 -3.94
N HIS A 166 9.31 7.83 -3.81
CA HIS A 166 9.50 8.71 -4.94
C HIS A 166 10.68 8.24 -5.81
N PRO A 167 10.55 8.22 -7.15
CA PRO A 167 11.56 7.68 -8.05
C PRO A 167 12.98 8.18 -7.78
N ASP A 168 13.16 9.48 -7.55
CA ASP A 168 14.47 10.09 -7.32
C ASP A 168 15.14 9.63 -6.01
N TYR A 169 14.37 9.12 -5.06
CA TYR A 169 14.86 8.64 -3.75
C TYR A 169 14.98 7.11 -3.69
N ARG A 170 14.75 6.40 -4.80
CA ARG A 170 14.90 4.93 -4.87
C ARG A 170 16.36 4.52 -4.91
N GLY A 171 16.64 3.31 -4.41
CA GLY A 171 18.00 2.78 -4.38
C GLY A 171 18.88 3.34 -3.27
N LEU A 172 18.39 4.31 -2.50
CA LEU A 172 19.13 4.96 -1.41
C LEU A 172 18.96 4.27 -0.03
N GLY A 173 18.34 3.09 0.03
CA GLY A 173 18.16 2.37 1.30
C GLY A 173 17.04 2.89 2.21
N LEU A 174 16.27 3.89 1.78
CA LEU A 174 15.26 4.59 2.59
C LEU A 174 13.98 3.78 2.86
N ALA A 175 13.64 2.83 1.99
CA ALA A 175 12.36 2.13 2.06
C ALA A 175 12.19 1.30 3.35
N ALA A 176 13.25 0.63 3.82
CA ALA A 176 13.17 -0.24 5.00
C ALA A 176 12.96 0.56 6.30
N PRO A 177 13.76 1.61 6.62
CA PRO A 177 13.51 2.42 7.80
C PRO A 177 12.15 3.12 7.77
N PHE A 178 11.72 3.65 6.62
CA PHE A 178 10.43 4.32 6.54
C PHE A 178 9.26 3.34 6.68
N LEU A 179 9.33 2.16 6.06
CA LEU A 179 8.30 1.13 6.24
C LEU A 179 8.23 0.65 7.69
N ALA A 180 9.37 0.43 8.33
CA ALA A 180 9.42 0.02 9.74
C ALA A 180 8.78 1.09 10.66
N ALA A 181 9.12 2.37 10.46
CA ALA A 181 8.52 3.47 11.20
C ALA A 181 7.00 3.61 10.93
N ALA A 182 6.57 3.43 9.67
CA ALA A 182 5.16 3.42 9.31
C ALA A 182 4.40 2.29 10.01
N CYS A 183 4.99 1.09 10.07
CA CYS A 183 4.39 -0.03 10.80
C CYS A 183 4.21 0.26 12.29
N GLU A 184 5.17 0.93 12.93
CA GLU A 184 5.02 1.32 14.34
C GLU A 184 3.83 2.28 14.54
N LEU A 185 3.69 3.30 13.69
CA LEU A 185 2.53 4.20 13.75
C LEU A 185 1.20 3.47 13.52
N PHE A 186 1.15 2.53 12.59
CA PHE A 186 -0.06 1.76 12.33
C PHE A 186 -0.40 0.78 13.47
N ARG A 187 0.62 0.22 14.13
CA ARG A 187 0.46 -0.69 15.27
C ARG A 187 -0.15 -0.04 16.50
N GLU A 188 -0.07 1.27 16.65
CA GLU A 188 -0.74 1.99 17.74
C GLU A 188 -2.25 1.72 17.75
N ARG A 189 -2.84 1.47 16.60
CA ARG A 189 -4.27 1.18 16.42
C ARG A 189 -4.56 -0.27 16.04
N HIS A 190 -3.67 -0.89 15.28
CA HIS A 190 -3.85 -2.21 14.68
C HIS A 190 -2.55 -3.03 14.85
N PRO A 191 -2.37 -3.74 15.96
CA PRO A 191 -1.14 -4.51 16.21
C PRO A 191 -0.87 -5.58 15.16
N HIS A 192 -1.91 -6.12 14.53
CA HIS A 192 -1.78 -7.13 13.48
C HIS A 192 -1.80 -6.48 12.09
N LEU A 193 -0.63 -6.47 11.44
CA LEU A 193 -0.49 -5.89 10.11
C LEU A 193 -0.29 -6.99 9.07
N SER A 194 -0.98 -6.86 7.95
CA SER A 194 -0.83 -7.71 6.77
C SER A 194 -0.65 -6.88 5.51
N LEU A 195 -0.16 -7.48 4.47
CA LEU A 195 -0.16 -6.96 3.11
C LEU A 195 -0.11 -8.11 2.11
N TYR A 196 -0.46 -7.84 0.86
CA TYR A 196 -0.17 -8.77 -0.23
C TYR A 196 0.60 -8.04 -1.34
N VAL A 197 1.40 -8.77 -2.08
CA VAL A 197 2.32 -8.22 -3.07
C VAL A 197 2.34 -9.10 -4.32
N ASN A 198 2.51 -8.50 -5.51
CA ASN A 198 2.66 -9.27 -6.72
C ASN A 198 3.94 -10.11 -6.67
N ASN A 199 3.86 -11.38 -7.02
CA ASN A 199 4.99 -12.32 -6.96
C ASN A 199 6.16 -11.95 -7.88
N TYR A 200 5.93 -11.09 -8.87
CA TYR A 200 6.96 -10.56 -9.77
C TYR A 200 7.61 -9.26 -9.26
N ASN A 201 7.18 -8.72 -8.11
CA ASN A 201 7.75 -7.52 -7.52
C ASN A 201 8.89 -7.87 -6.55
N ASP A 202 10.03 -8.34 -7.12
CA ASP A 202 11.19 -8.79 -6.34
C ASP A 202 11.73 -7.73 -5.38
N ARG A 203 11.63 -6.44 -5.74
CA ARG A 203 12.08 -5.34 -4.88
C ARG A 203 11.23 -5.24 -3.62
N ALA A 204 9.92 -5.31 -3.76
CA ALA A 204 9.00 -5.26 -2.62
C ALA A 204 9.13 -6.52 -1.77
N LEU A 205 9.18 -7.71 -2.38
CA LEU A 205 9.40 -8.97 -1.66
C LEU A 205 10.70 -8.94 -0.83
N SER A 206 11.79 -8.49 -1.42
CA SER A 206 13.07 -8.34 -0.72
C SER A 206 13.00 -7.30 0.42
N LEU A 207 12.25 -6.20 0.25
CA LEU A 207 12.00 -5.22 1.30
C LEU A 207 11.25 -5.86 2.47
N TYR A 208 10.14 -6.54 2.20
CA TYR A 208 9.31 -7.15 3.23
C TYR A 208 10.06 -8.24 4.00
N GLN A 209 10.82 -9.11 3.32
CA GLN A 209 11.67 -10.11 3.98
C GLN A 209 12.67 -9.46 4.95
N ARG A 210 13.37 -8.42 4.51
CA ARG A 210 14.34 -7.70 5.36
C ARG A 210 13.70 -6.99 6.55
N THR A 211 12.44 -6.59 6.43
CA THR A 211 11.70 -5.93 7.51
C THR A 211 10.89 -6.91 8.37
N GLY A 212 11.07 -8.23 8.16
CA GLY A 212 10.60 -9.28 9.05
C GLY A 212 9.16 -9.72 8.83
N TRP A 213 8.62 -9.47 7.64
CA TRP A 213 7.32 -9.99 7.24
C TRP A 213 7.40 -11.49 6.94
N GLU A 214 6.39 -12.23 7.32
CA GLU A 214 6.27 -13.67 7.20
C GLU A 214 5.19 -14.03 6.17
N ASP A 215 5.48 -15.01 5.30
CA ASP A 215 4.49 -15.52 4.34
C ASP A 215 3.49 -16.41 5.09
N ILE A 216 2.21 -16.06 5.01
CA ILE A 216 1.12 -16.79 5.68
C ILE A 216 0.07 -17.32 4.70
N GLY A 217 0.26 -17.12 3.39
CA GLY A 217 -0.68 -17.62 2.40
C GLY A 217 -0.62 -16.88 1.08
N GLN A 218 -1.68 -17.01 0.31
CA GLN A 218 -1.72 -16.48 -1.04
C GLN A 218 -3.05 -15.79 -1.34
N TYR A 219 -2.96 -14.59 -1.90
CA TYR A 219 -4.08 -13.84 -2.46
C TYR A 219 -4.10 -13.91 -3.99
N SER A 220 -5.27 -13.65 -4.53
CA SER A 220 -5.47 -13.41 -5.97
C SER A 220 -6.32 -12.16 -6.15
N THR A 221 -6.08 -11.44 -7.25
CA THR A 221 -6.83 -10.24 -7.63
C THR A 221 -7.26 -10.32 -9.09
N ILE A 222 -8.54 -10.02 -9.34
CA ILE A 222 -9.14 -9.88 -10.67
C ILE A 222 -9.65 -8.44 -10.78
N ILE A 223 -9.16 -7.67 -11.74
CA ILE A 223 -9.50 -6.24 -11.95
C ILE A 223 -10.16 -6.07 -13.31
#